data_7967cc5728b9eccfd370440bdeccd19c
#
_entry.id   7967cc5728b9eccfd370440bdeccd19c
#
_cell.length_a   1.000
_cell.length_b   1.000
_cell.length_c   1.000
_cell.angle_alpha   90.00
_cell.angle_beta   90.00
_cell.angle_gamma   90.00
#
_symmetry.space_group_name_H-M   'P 1'
#
loop_
_entity.id
_entity.type
_entity.pdbx_description
1 polymer ?
#
loop_
_entity_poly.entity_id
_entity_poly.type
_entity_poly.pdbx_seq_one_letter_code
_entity_poly.pdbx_strand_id
1 'polypeptide(L)'
;MEHSTPLLADSCLTFVAVPQRRIRADGWTPATQANFIRALEAMGSVGKAARAVGMGRASAYRLLERPGATSFAAAWDRAIFMGRMHQFSVAMDRALNGVTTVRVLKGGAIDVSGGPDMAIVYAAMRDEAVPPHRLEATKETE
;
A
#
# COMPACT_ATOMS: atom_id res chain seq x y z
N MET A 1 -2.73 11.09 31.01
CA MET A 1 -2.37 11.02 30.70
C MET A 1 -2.07 10.71 29.72
N GLU A 2 -1.91 10.65 29.07
CA GLU A 2 -1.63 10.47 28.20
C GLU A 2 -0.96 9.76 27.56
N HIS A 3 -0.81 9.28 27.13
CA HIS A 3 -0.16 8.42 26.54
C HIS A 3 -0.30 8.37 25.21
N SER A 4 -0.41 9.38 24.60
CA SER A 4 -0.28 9.35 23.26
C SER A 4 0.84 8.57 22.90
N THR A 5 0.66 7.60 22.22
CA THR A 5 1.62 6.72 21.75
C THR A 5 2.60 7.47 20.89
N PRO A 6 3.83 7.55 21.28
CA PRO A 6 4.86 8.25 20.50
C PRO A 6 4.98 7.71 19.08
N LEU A 7 4.55 6.48 18.88
CA LEU A 7 4.59 5.85 17.57
C LEU A 7 3.71 6.51 16.52
N LEU A 8 2.70 7.27 16.95
CA LEU A 8 1.81 7.93 16.02
C LEU A 8 2.30 9.33 15.63
N ALA A 9 3.21 9.89 16.41
CA ALA A 9 3.68 11.24 16.16
C ALA A 9 4.51 11.37 14.89
N ASP A 10 5.24 10.31 14.55
CA ASP A 10 6.15 10.35 13.40
C ASP A 10 5.57 9.69 12.15
N SER A 11 4.32 9.31 12.19
CA SER A 11 3.69 8.63 11.06
C SER A 11 2.71 9.53 10.35
N CYS A 12 2.33 9.14 9.15
CA CYS A 12 1.29 9.81 8.40
C CYS A 12 -0.10 9.63 9.02
N LEU A 13 -0.17 8.91 10.15
CA LEU A 13 -1.42 8.71 10.87
C LEU A 13 -1.84 9.94 11.67
N THR A 14 -0.93 10.91 11.86
CA THR A 14 -1.27 12.12 12.60
C THR A 14 -2.19 13.01 11.78
N PHE A 15 -3.45 13.01 12.11
CA PHE A 15 -4.44 13.84 11.45
C PHE A 15 -5.66 14.01 12.34
N VAL A 16 -6.46 15.03 12.02
CA VAL A 16 -7.75 15.25 12.68
C VAL A 16 -8.81 14.50 11.89
N ALA A 17 -9.55 13.64 12.58
CA ALA A 17 -10.59 12.82 11.93
C ALA A 17 -11.65 13.70 11.29
N VAL A 18 -12.15 13.27 10.14
CA VAL A 18 -13.25 13.96 9.45
C VAL A 18 -14.50 13.85 10.30
N PRO A 19 -15.15 14.97 10.63
CA PRO A 19 -16.36 14.93 11.43
C PRO A 19 -17.51 14.21 10.72
N GLN A 20 -18.29 13.45 11.47
CA GLN A 20 -19.45 12.74 10.96
C GLN A 20 -20.71 13.27 11.63
N ARG A 21 -21.78 13.49 10.86
CA ARG A 21 -23.06 13.88 11.41
C ARG A 21 -23.64 12.80 12.31
N ARG A 22 -23.47 11.56 11.89
CA ARG A 22 -23.89 10.40 12.68
C ARG A 22 -22.70 9.46 12.80
N ILE A 23 -22.37 9.10 14.01
CA ILE A 23 -21.33 8.12 14.26
C ILE A 23 -21.98 6.74 14.29
N ARG A 24 -21.66 5.92 13.30
CA ARG A 24 -22.14 4.55 13.22
C ARG A 24 -20.97 3.63 13.51
N ALA A 25 -21.22 2.57 14.25
CA ALA A 25 -20.17 1.62 14.60
C ALA A 25 -19.50 1.01 13.35
N ASP A 26 -20.28 0.84 12.28
CA ASP A 26 -19.80 0.28 11.02
C ASP A 26 -19.43 1.36 9.98
N GLY A 27 -19.37 2.62 10.38
CA GLY A 27 -19.08 3.73 9.49
C GLY A 27 -17.66 4.26 9.63
N TRP A 28 -17.46 5.48 9.11
CA TRP A 28 -16.15 6.14 9.16
C TRP A 28 -15.90 6.80 10.52
N THR A 29 -15.80 5.97 11.55
CA THR A 29 -15.41 6.46 12.88
C THR A 29 -13.96 6.94 12.84
N PRO A 30 -13.51 7.73 13.83
CA PRO A 30 -12.09 8.09 13.90
C PRO A 30 -11.16 6.88 13.86
N ALA A 31 -11.53 5.79 14.51
CA ALA A 31 -10.75 4.55 14.50
C ALA A 31 -10.67 3.95 13.10
N THR A 32 -11.79 3.90 12.38
CA THR A 32 -11.84 3.38 11.01
C THR A 32 -10.99 4.24 10.07
N GLN A 33 -11.06 5.56 10.23
CA GLN A 33 -10.24 6.47 9.44
C GLN A 33 -8.75 6.24 9.69
N ALA A 34 -8.35 6.07 10.94
CA ALA A 34 -6.96 5.79 11.29
C ALA A 34 -6.50 4.46 10.70
N ASN A 35 -7.33 3.43 10.80
CA ASN A 35 -7.02 2.12 10.25
C ASN A 35 -6.92 2.15 8.73
N PHE A 36 -7.77 2.95 8.07
CA PHE A 36 -7.71 3.14 6.63
C PHE A 36 -6.38 3.77 6.21
N ILE A 37 -5.94 4.82 6.92
CA ILE A 37 -4.66 5.47 6.61
C ILE A 37 -3.50 4.49 6.81
N ARG A 38 -3.53 3.67 7.86
CA ARG A 38 -2.53 2.61 8.06
C ARG A 38 -2.50 1.63 6.90
N ALA A 39 -3.68 1.23 6.44
CA ALA A 39 -3.78 0.31 5.32
C ALA A 39 -3.26 0.93 4.03
N LEU A 40 -3.53 2.22 3.80
CA LEU A 40 -2.96 2.95 2.66
C LEU A 40 -1.44 2.97 2.70
N GLU A 41 -0.88 3.23 3.87
CA GLU A 41 0.57 3.25 4.06
C GLU A 41 1.19 1.88 3.79
N ALA A 42 0.51 0.83 4.18
CA ALA A 42 1.00 -0.54 3.98
C ALA A 42 0.82 -1.03 2.55
N MET A 43 -0.31 -0.70 1.94
CA MET A 43 -0.72 -1.31 0.67
C MET A 43 -0.53 -0.43 -0.56
N GLY A 44 -0.52 0.89 -0.39
CA GLY A 44 -0.40 1.83 -1.50
C GLY A 44 -1.57 1.78 -2.48
N SER A 45 -2.73 1.28 -2.05
CA SER A 45 -3.91 1.14 -2.90
C SER A 45 -5.16 1.49 -2.11
N VAL A 46 -5.93 2.45 -2.65
CA VAL A 46 -7.18 2.88 -2.01
C VAL A 46 -8.19 1.74 -1.96
N GLY A 47 -8.30 0.99 -3.05
CA GLY A 47 -9.25 -0.13 -3.10
C GLY A 47 -8.96 -1.21 -2.07
N LYS A 48 -7.69 -1.60 -1.95
CA LYS A 48 -7.28 -2.61 -0.98
C LYS A 48 -7.42 -2.10 0.45
N ALA A 49 -7.04 -0.85 0.68
CA ALA A 49 -7.15 -0.25 2.01
C ALA A 49 -8.60 -0.13 2.47
N ALA A 50 -9.48 0.30 1.59
CA ALA A 50 -10.91 0.40 1.90
C ALA A 50 -11.48 -0.99 2.25
N ARG A 51 -11.13 -1.98 1.44
CA ARG A 51 -11.57 -3.36 1.69
C ARG A 51 -11.06 -3.88 3.03
N ALA A 52 -9.83 -3.55 3.39
CA ALA A 52 -9.23 -3.98 4.65
C ALA A 52 -9.99 -3.47 5.87
N VAL A 53 -10.59 -2.29 5.78
CA VAL A 53 -11.38 -1.73 6.88
C VAL A 53 -12.88 -1.95 6.70
N GLY A 54 -13.28 -2.74 5.72
CA GLY A 54 -14.68 -3.06 5.48
C GLY A 54 -15.50 -1.95 4.85
N MET A 55 -14.85 -1.02 4.17
CA MET A 55 -15.53 0.12 3.55
C MET A 55 -15.42 0.05 2.04
N GLY A 56 -16.31 0.75 1.35
CA GLY A 56 -16.26 0.84 -0.09
C GLY A 56 -15.26 1.90 -0.57
N ARG A 57 -14.63 1.66 -1.70
CA ARG A 57 -13.69 2.60 -2.31
C ARG A 57 -14.36 3.95 -2.58
N ALA A 58 -15.56 3.94 -3.15
CA ALA A 58 -16.30 5.17 -3.43
C ALA A 58 -16.62 5.93 -2.14
N SER A 59 -16.94 5.21 -1.07
CA SER A 59 -17.21 5.79 0.23
C SER A 59 -15.99 6.53 0.77
N ALA A 60 -14.79 5.95 0.58
CA ALA A 60 -13.55 6.59 1.00
C ALA A 60 -13.32 7.91 0.26
N TYR A 61 -13.53 7.93 -1.05
CA TYR A 61 -13.38 9.16 -1.82
C TYR A 61 -14.41 10.23 -1.43
N ARG A 62 -15.63 9.81 -1.11
CA ARG A 62 -16.65 10.74 -0.62
C ARG A 62 -16.26 11.36 0.72
N LEU A 63 -15.54 10.62 1.55
CA LEU A 63 -15.07 11.14 2.82
C LEU A 63 -14.10 12.31 2.62
N LEU A 64 -13.28 12.28 1.58
CA LEU A 64 -12.36 13.37 1.26
C LEU A 64 -13.06 14.66 0.90
N GLU A 65 -14.30 14.57 0.40
CA GLU A 65 -15.06 15.74 -0.03
C GLU A 65 -15.82 16.41 1.11
N ARG A 66 -15.82 15.83 2.29
CA ARG A 66 -16.56 16.37 3.42
C ARG A 66 -15.85 17.57 4.03
N PRO A 67 -16.63 18.52 4.61
CA PRO A 67 -16.02 19.60 5.38
C PRO A 67 -15.17 19.04 6.52
N GLY A 68 -14.01 19.64 6.74
CA GLY A 68 -13.11 19.20 7.79
C GLY A 68 -12.21 18.05 7.39
N ALA A 69 -12.14 17.70 6.09
CA ALA A 69 -11.33 16.60 5.61
C ALA A 69 -9.90 17.01 5.25
N THR A 70 -9.51 18.25 5.44
CA THR A 70 -8.19 18.74 5.01
C THR A 70 -7.04 17.95 5.61
N SER A 71 -7.08 17.72 6.92
CA SER A 71 -6.05 16.97 7.63
C SER A 71 -6.02 15.51 7.18
N PHE A 72 -7.20 14.90 7.06
CA PHE A 72 -7.34 13.53 6.58
C PHE A 72 -6.80 13.39 5.15
N ALA A 73 -7.10 14.36 4.28
CA ALA A 73 -6.61 14.35 2.90
C ALA A 73 -5.09 14.43 2.84
N ALA A 74 -4.48 15.24 3.69
CA ALA A 74 -3.03 15.35 3.77
C ALA A 74 -2.41 14.01 4.23
N ALA A 75 -3.01 13.36 5.23
CA ALA A 75 -2.57 12.05 5.69
C ALA A 75 -2.75 10.99 4.60
N TRP A 76 -3.85 11.05 3.87
CA TRP A 76 -4.11 10.16 2.73
C TRP A 76 -3.02 10.27 1.67
N ASP A 77 -2.72 11.49 1.23
CA ASP A 77 -1.71 11.71 0.19
C ASP A 77 -0.34 11.19 0.63
N ARG A 78 0.00 11.45 1.88
CA ARG A 78 1.26 11.00 2.45
C ARG A 78 1.30 9.48 2.56
N ALA A 79 0.22 8.87 3.04
CA ALA A 79 0.13 7.42 3.22
C ALA A 79 0.22 6.69 1.88
N ILE A 80 -0.48 7.17 0.85
CA ILE A 80 -0.47 6.50 -0.45
C ILE A 80 0.90 6.65 -1.11
N PHE A 81 1.56 7.79 -0.93
CA PHE A 81 2.91 7.98 -1.42
C PHE A 81 3.87 6.97 -0.77
N MET A 82 3.82 6.86 0.54
CA MET A 82 4.67 5.91 1.27
C MET A 82 4.36 4.47 0.91
N GLY A 83 3.09 4.14 0.73
CA GLY A 83 2.67 2.81 0.32
C GLY A 83 3.19 2.44 -1.06
N ARG A 84 3.15 3.38 -1.99
CA ARG A 84 3.67 3.16 -3.34
C ARG A 84 5.18 3.03 -3.34
N MET A 85 5.87 3.83 -2.53
CA MET A 85 7.31 3.70 -2.38
C MET A 85 7.70 2.35 -1.79
N HIS A 86 6.94 1.88 -0.83
CA HIS A 86 7.16 0.56 -0.24
C HIS A 86 6.96 -0.55 -1.27
N GLN A 87 5.88 -0.49 -2.05
CA GLN A 87 5.62 -1.47 -3.09
C GLN A 87 6.71 -1.47 -4.17
N PHE A 88 7.17 -0.28 -4.55
CA PHE A 88 8.28 -0.15 -5.49
C PHE A 88 9.55 -0.79 -4.92
N SER A 89 9.84 -0.53 -3.66
CA SER A 89 11.00 -1.10 -2.99
C SER A 89 10.96 -2.63 -2.95
N VAL A 90 9.78 -3.18 -2.65
CA VAL A 90 9.59 -4.63 -2.65
C VAL A 90 9.79 -5.21 -4.05
N ALA A 91 9.24 -4.55 -5.07
CA ALA A 91 9.39 -4.98 -6.45
C ALA A 91 10.86 -4.94 -6.88
N MET A 92 11.58 -3.87 -6.50
CA MET A 92 12.99 -3.72 -6.80
C MET A 92 13.82 -4.81 -6.12
N ASP A 93 13.52 -5.08 -4.85
CA ASP A 93 14.21 -6.13 -4.11
C ASP A 93 14.02 -7.49 -4.79
N ARG A 94 12.81 -7.79 -5.21
CA ARG A 94 12.52 -9.03 -5.94
C ARG A 94 13.27 -9.11 -7.25
N ALA A 95 13.35 -7.99 -7.97
CA ALA A 95 14.05 -7.93 -9.24
C ALA A 95 15.55 -8.15 -9.07
N LEU A 96 16.14 -7.56 -8.02
CA LEU A 96 17.57 -7.69 -7.74
C LEU A 96 17.95 -9.05 -7.21
N ASN A 97 17.17 -9.59 -6.28
CA ASN A 97 17.49 -10.84 -5.59
C ASN A 97 16.75 -12.04 -6.18
N GLY A 98 15.70 -11.77 -6.94
CA GLY A 98 14.88 -12.81 -7.53
C GLY A 98 13.97 -13.49 -6.53
N VAL A 99 13.15 -14.38 -7.05
CA VAL A 99 12.30 -15.24 -6.24
C VAL A 99 12.70 -16.66 -6.59
N THR A 100 13.33 -17.34 -5.65
CA THR A 100 13.79 -18.72 -5.86
C THR A 100 12.62 -19.65 -5.63
N THR A 101 12.29 -20.44 -6.64
CA THR A 101 11.26 -21.46 -6.55
C THR A 101 11.94 -22.81 -6.55
N VAL A 102 11.64 -23.61 -5.55
CA VAL A 102 12.16 -24.98 -5.44
C VAL A 102 11.01 -25.93 -5.69
N ARG A 103 11.15 -26.78 -6.69
CA ARG A 103 10.16 -27.82 -6.97
C ARG A 103 10.76 -29.17 -6.76
N VAL A 104 10.05 -30.02 -6.06
CA VAL A 104 10.43 -31.43 -5.95
C VAL A 104 9.71 -32.16 -7.05
N LEU A 105 10.48 -32.69 -7.99
CA LEU A 105 9.93 -33.41 -9.13
C LEU A 105 9.67 -34.87 -8.77
N LYS A 106 8.88 -35.52 -9.62
CA LYS A 106 8.57 -36.94 -9.46
C LYS A 106 9.88 -37.72 -9.56
N GLY A 107 10.15 -38.55 -8.57
CA GLY A 107 11.41 -39.28 -8.51
C GLY A 107 12.45 -38.65 -7.58
N GLY A 108 12.10 -37.56 -6.91
CA GLY A 108 12.97 -36.95 -5.92
C GLY A 108 13.96 -35.91 -6.45
N ALA A 109 13.95 -35.66 -7.75
CA ALA A 109 14.80 -34.60 -8.32
C ALA A 109 14.30 -33.25 -7.85
N ILE A 110 15.23 -32.30 -7.67
CA ILE A 110 14.90 -30.96 -7.23
C ILE A 110 15.16 -29.98 -8.38
N ASP A 111 14.14 -29.21 -8.73
CA ASP A 111 14.29 -28.14 -9.70
C ASP A 111 14.31 -26.82 -8.96
N VAL A 112 15.36 -26.05 -9.16
CA VAL A 112 15.52 -24.74 -8.54
C VAL A 112 15.53 -23.70 -9.66
N SER A 113 14.56 -22.81 -9.64
CA SER A 113 14.45 -21.76 -10.63
C SER A 113 14.24 -20.41 -9.94
N GLY A 114 14.60 -19.35 -10.63
CA GLY A 114 14.50 -18.00 -10.14
C GLY A 114 15.81 -17.27 -10.29
N GLY A 115 15.89 -16.13 -9.66
CA GLY A 115 17.07 -15.29 -9.72
C GLY A 115 16.71 -13.85 -10.13
N PRO A 116 17.73 -12.98 -10.22
CA PRO A 116 17.50 -11.58 -10.57
C PRO A 116 16.92 -11.41 -11.96
N ASP A 117 15.99 -10.49 -12.10
CA ASP A 117 15.43 -10.11 -13.39
C ASP A 117 16.01 -8.75 -13.76
N MET A 118 17.10 -8.78 -14.49
CA MET A 118 17.83 -7.56 -14.85
C MET A 118 17.03 -6.64 -15.78
N ALA A 119 16.12 -7.19 -16.57
CA ALA A 119 15.26 -6.37 -17.43
C ALA A 119 14.38 -5.44 -16.61
N ILE A 120 13.80 -5.99 -15.53
CA ILE A 120 12.99 -5.20 -14.61
C ILE A 120 13.82 -4.16 -13.88
N VAL A 121 15.03 -4.53 -13.45
CA VAL A 121 15.94 -3.62 -12.75
C VAL A 121 16.28 -2.43 -13.65
N TYR A 122 16.68 -2.69 -14.89
CA TYR A 122 17.02 -1.62 -15.82
C TYR A 122 15.82 -0.73 -16.16
N ALA A 123 14.65 -1.33 -16.32
CA ALA A 123 13.43 -0.56 -16.57
C ALA A 123 13.10 0.36 -15.40
N ALA A 124 13.23 -0.15 -14.17
CA ALA A 124 12.97 0.64 -12.97
C ALA A 124 13.98 1.76 -12.79
N MET A 125 15.24 1.51 -13.12
CA MET A 125 16.29 2.53 -13.02
C MET A 125 16.12 3.66 -14.03
N ARG A 126 15.58 3.33 -15.21
CA ARG A 126 15.33 4.35 -16.23
C ARG A 126 14.16 5.24 -15.90
N ASP A 127 13.16 4.71 -15.21
CA ASP A 127 11.93 5.42 -14.94
C ASP A 127 11.52 5.19 -13.50
N GLU A 128 11.99 6.08 -12.64
CA GLU A 128 11.74 5.99 -11.21
C GLU A 128 10.26 5.99 -10.85
N ALA A 129 9.42 6.45 -11.75
CA ALA A 129 7.99 6.54 -11.52
C ALA A 129 7.21 5.31 -11.99
N VAL A 130 7.89 4.28 -12.49
CA VAL A 130 7.20 3.08 -12.98
C VAL A 130 6.51 2.36 -11.82
N PRO A 131 5.18 2.24 -11.85
CA PRO A 131 4.47 1.51 -10.82
C PRO A 131 4.70 0.00 -10.94
N PRO A 132 4.60 -0.74 -9.84
CA PRO A 132 4.89 -2.18 -9.84
C PRO A 132 4.10 -2.98 -10.87
N HIS A 133 2.85 -2.61 -11.12
CA HIS A 133 2.03 -3.34 -12.09
C HIS A 133 2.56 -3.23 -13.52
N ARG A 134 3.25 -2.13 -13.83
CA ARG A 134 3.84 -1.98 -15.16
C ARG A 134 5.09 -2.85 -15.33
N LEU A 135 5.80 -3.07 -14.23
CA LEU A 135 6.95 -3.97 -14.25
C LEU A 135 6.52 -5.41 -14.53
N GLU A 136 5.38 -5.81 -13.99
CA GLU A 136 4.84 -7.13 -14.23
C GLU A 136 4.38 -7.31 -15.69
N ALA A 137 3.76 -6.28 -16.24
CA ALA A 137 3.28 -6.33 -17.62
C ALA A 137 4.43 -6.52 -18.61
N THR A 138 5.62 -6.01 -18.28
CA THR A 138 6.77 -6.16 -19.16
C THR A 138 7.23 -7.60 -19.31
N LYS A 139 6.93 -8.45 -18.33
CA LYS A 139 7.29 -9.86 -18.41
C LYS A 139 6.43 -10.66 -19.37
N GLU A 140 5.21 -10.20 -19.61
CA GLU A 140 4.28 -10.95 -20.44
C GLU A 140 4.47 -10.72 -21.93
N THR A 141 5.31 -9.75 -22.29
CA THR A 141 5.46 -9.38 -23.69
C THR A 141 6.56 -10.14 -24.40
N GLU A 142 7.21 -11.03 -23.73
CA GLU A 142 8.19 -11.91 -24.31
C GLU A 142 7.68 -13.35 -24.39
#